data_59fa9ceefb989038f2b4a5404e449adc
#
_entry.id   59fa9ceefb989038f2b4a5404e449adc
#
_cell.length_a   1.000
_cell.length_b   1.000
_cell.length_c   1.000
_cell.angle_alpha   90.00
_cell.angle_beta   90.00
_cell.angle_gamma   90.00
#
_symmetry.space_group_name_H-M   'P 1'
#
loop_
_entity.id
_entity.type
_entity.pdbx_description
1 polymer ?
#
loop_
_entity_poly.entity_id
_entity_poly.type
_entity_poly.pdbx_seq_one_letter_code
_entity_poly.pdbx_strand_id
1 'polypeptide(L)' 'MPGPTNPEADAIGEAYIDEVKNLYHALFVNMASDDPSNPDDQKNVERFTTGLAIAQRARALALNAVTSALPGQKPR' A
#
# COMPACT_ATOMS: atom_id res chain seq x y z
N MET A 1 -6.71 -10.27 27.75
CA MET A 1 -5.42 -10.67 27.20
C MET A 1 -5.47 -10.82 25.71
N PRO A 2 -4.74 -10.02 25.02
CA PRO A 2 -4.74 -10.18 23.58
C PRO A 2 -4.08 -11.50 23.19
N GLY A 3 -4.51 -12.04 22.08
CA GLY A 3 -3.90 -13.22 21.54
C GLY A 3 -2.48 -12.97 21.09
N PRO A 4 -1.82 -13.99 20.61
CA PRO A 4 -0.47 -13.83 20.11
C PRO A 4 -0.46 -12.83 18.96
N THR A 5 0.52 -11.94 19.00
CA THR A 5 0.68 -10.97 17.94
C THR A 5 1.47 -11.59 16.81
N ASN A 6 1.22 -11.07 15.62
CA ASN A 6 1.99 -11.46 14.44
C ASN A 6 2.81 -10.26 14.01
N PRO A 7 4.10 -10.22 14.40
CA PRO A 7 4.91 -9.03 14.07
C PRO A 7 5.07 -8.82 12.59
N GLU A 8 5.03 -9.87 11.80
CA GLU A 8 5.10 -9.70 10.35
C GLU A 8 3.85 -9.01 9.81
N ALA A 9 2.68 -9.39 10.33
CA ALA A 9 1.45 -8.74 9.91
C ALA A 9 1.44 -7.27 10.34
N ASP A 10 1.91 -6.99 11.55
CA ASP A 10 2.00 -5.61 12.01
C ASP A 10 2.94 -4.79 11.13
N ALA A 11 4.08 -5.35 10.78
CA ALA A 11 5.05 -4.67 9.93
C ALA A 11 4.47 -4.40 8.54
N ILE A 12 3.71 -5.36 8.01
CA ILE A 12 3.08 -5.18 6.71
C ILE A 12 2.05 -4.05 6.77
N GLY A 13 1.28 -3.99 7.86
CA GLY A 13 0.31 -2.92 8.04
C GLY A 13 0.99 -1.55 8.09
N GLU A 14 2.09 -1.44 8.81
CA GLU A 14 2.84 -0.20 8.89
C GLU A 14 3.44 0.17 7.55
N ALA A 15 3.98 -0.80 6.85
CA ALA A 15 4.56 -0.55 5.53
C ALA A 15 3.48 -0.09 4.55
N TYR A 16 2.29 -0.66 4.65
CA TYR A 16 1.18 -0.23 3.82
C TYR A 16 0.83 1.23 4.10
N ILE A 17 0.76 1.60 5.37
CA ILE A 17 0.46 2.98 5.74
C ILE A 17 1.52 3.92 5.18
N ASP A 18 2.79 3.54 5.30
CA ASP A 18 3.89 4.35 4.78
C ASP A 18 3.79 4.47 3.26
N GLU A 19 3.39 3.40 2.59
CA GLU A 19 3.25 3.44 1.15
C GLU A 19 2.12 4.38 0.74
N VAL A 20 1.02 4.38 1.49
CA VAL A 20 -0.08 5.31 1.21
C VAL A 20 0.38 6.75 1.40
N LYS A 21 1.19 7.00 2.43
CA LYS A 21 1.76 8.33 2.64
C LYS A 21 2.65 8.74 1.46
N ASN A 22 3.45 7.81 0.97
CA ASN A 22 4.32 8.06 -0.17
C ASN A 22 3.50 8.35 -1.42
N LEU A 23 2.43 7.60 -1.62
CA LEU A 23 1.55 7.82 -2.76
C LEU A 23 0.90 9.19 -2.69
N TYR A 24 0.45 9.58 -1.50
CA TYR A 24 -0.11 10.91 -1.33
C TYR A 24 0.93 11.99 -1.62
N HIS A 25 2.14 11.80 -1.11
CA HIS A 25 3.20 12.77 -1.34
C HIS A 25 3.50 12.89 -2.84
N ALA A 26 3.55 11.77 -3.55
CA ALA A 26 3.77 11.79 -4.98
C ALA A 26 2.66 12.52 -5.70
N LEU A 27 1.42 12.30 -5.28
CA LEU A 27 0.28 13.01 -5.84
C LEU A 27 0.45 14.51 -5.61
N PHE A 28 0.79 14.91 -4.40
CA PHE A 28 0.99 16.31 -4.08
C PHE A 28 2.09 16.93 -4.93
N VAL A 29 3.23 16.24 -5.06
CA VAL A 29 4.35 16.76 -5.84
C VAL A 29 3.95 16.90 -7.32
N ASN A 30 3.24 15.91 -7.85
CA ASN A 30 2.80 15.96 -9.24
C ASN A 30 1.85 17.13 -9.46
N MET A 31 0.93 17.35 -8.53
CA MET A 31 0.00 18.45 -8.65
C MET A 31 0.72 19.80 -8.53
N ALA A 32 1.68 19.88 -7.62
CA ALA A 32 2.45 21.12 -7.45
C ALA A 32 3.30 21.42 -8.66
N SER A 33 3.67 20.42 -9.44
CA SER A 33 4.49 20.59 -10.63
C SER A 33 3.67 20.91 -11.87
N ASP A 34 2.36 20.71 -11.79
CA ASP A 34 1.50 20.97 -12.94
C ASP A 34 1.38 22.46 -13.20
N ASP A 35 1.12 22.78 -14.45
CA ASP A 35 0.80 24.15 -14.85
C ASP A 35 -0.52 24.54 -14.19
N PRO A 36 -0.55 25.60 -13.36
CA PRO A 36 -1.80 25.98 -12.70
C PRO A 36 -2.92 26.31 -13.66
N SER A 37 -2.58 26.75 -14.87
CA SER A 37 -3.60 27.08 -15.88
C SER A 37 -4.07 25.84 -16.64
N ASN A 38 -3.40 24.69 -16.46
CA ASN A 38 -3.77 23.47 -17.16
C ASN A 38 -3.43 22.27 -16.29
N PRO A 39 -4.09 22.14 -15.13
CA PRO A 39 -3.80 21.03 -14.24
C PRO A 39 -4.29 19.70 -14.85
N ASP A 40 -3.54 18.64 -14.58
CA ASP A 40 -3.88 17.32 -15.07
C ASP A 40 -4.33 16.45 -13.90
N ASP A 41 -5.40 16.88 -13.27
CA ASP A 41 -5.88 16.19 -12.06
C ASP A 41 -6.31 14.76 -12.35
N GLN A 42 -6.92 14.52 -13.49
CA GLN A 42 -7.35 13.18 -13.83
C GLN A 42 -6.17 12.22 -13.93
N LYS A 43 -5.12 12.64 -14.61
CA LYS A 43 -3.94 11.80 -14.75
C LYS A 43 -3.26 11.58 -13.41
N ASN A 44 -3.22 12.63 -12.58
CA ASN A 44 -2.62 12.53 -11.27
C ASN A 44 -3.40 11.56 -10.38
N VAL A 45 -4.74 11.64 -10.44
CA VAL A 45 -5.58 10.71 -9.68
C VAL A 45 -5.43 9.30 -10.20
N GLU A 46 -5.32 9.11 -11.50
CA GLU A 46 -5.11 7.78 -12.06
C GLU A 46 -3.82 7.15 -11.57
N ARG A 47 -2.76 7.94 -11.51
CA ARG A 47 -1.49 7.43 -10.99
C ARG A 47 -1.62 7.06 -9.53
N PHE A 48 -2.30 7.90 -8.76
CA PHE A 48 -2.49 7.63 -7.33
C PHE A 48 -3.31 6.36 -7.13
N THR A 49 -4.42 6.23 -7.84
CA THR A 49 -5.30 5.07 -7.66
C THR A 49 -4.64 3.79 -8.15
N THR A 50 -3.85 3.87 -9.21
CA THR A 50 -3.10 2.71 -9.67
C THR A 50 -2.10 2.25 -8.62
N GLY A 51 -1.35 3.19 -8.04
CA GLY A 51 -0.41 2.87 -6.99
C GLY A 51 -1.11 2.32 -5.76
N LEU A 52 -2.25 2.91 -5.41
CA LEU A 52 -3.01 2.44 -4.27
C LEU A 52 -3.51 1.02 -4.46
N ALA A 53 -4.00 0.71 -5.66
CA ALA A 53 -4.47 -0.64 -5.96
C ALA A 53 -3.33 -1.65 -5.84
N ILE A 54 -2.15 -1.29 -6.31
CA ILE A 54 -0.98 -2.17 -6.18
C ILE A 54 -0.63 -2.36 -4.71
N ALA A 55 -0.63 -1.29 -3.93
CA ALA A 55 -0.30 -1.36 -2.51
C ALA A 55 -1.31 -2.23 -1.76
N GLN A 56 -2.59 -2.08 -2.07
CA GLN A 56 -3.64 -2.90 -1.45
C GLN A 56 -3.47 -4.37 -1.80
N ARG A 57 -3.17 -4.66 -3.04
CA ARG A 57 -2.97 -6.02 -3.48
C ARG A 57 -1.75 -6.64 -2.84
N ALA A 58 -0.66 -5.89 -2.79
CA ALA A 58 0.57 -6.37 -2.15
C ALA A 58 0.34 -6.65 -0.68
N ARG A 59 -0.39 -5.76 0.01
CA ARG A 59 -0.71 -5.96 1.41
C ARG A 59 -1.51 -7.24 1.61
N ALA A 60 -2.52 -7.45 0.77
CA ALA A 60 -3.35 -8.64 0.89
C ALA A 60 -2.55 -9.91 0.67
N LEU A 61 -1.70 -9.91 -0.34
CA LEU A 61 -0.87 -11.07 -0.63
C LEU A 61 0.13 -11.32 0.48
N ALA A 62 0.74 -10.26 1.00
CA ALA A 62 1.72 -10.41 2.06
C ALA A 62 1.07 -10.91 3.35
N LEU A 63 -0.07 -10.34 3.71
CA LEU A 63 -0.79 -10.79 4.91
C LEU A 63 -1.20 -12.25 4.77
N ASN A 64 -1.67 -12.62 3.61
CA ASN A 64 -2.05 -14.00 3.35
C ASN A 64 -0.85 -14.93 3.51
N ALA A 65 0.29 -14.51 3.00
CA ALA A 65 1.50 -15.32 3.07
C ALA A 65 1.93 -15.54 4.52
N VAL A 66 1.93 -14.49 5.34
CA VAL A 66 2.43 -14.63 6.71
C VAL A 66 1.42 -15.28 7.65
N THR A 67 0.14 -15.22 7.30
CA THR A 67 -0.88 -15.87 8.13
C THR A 67 -1.15 -17.29 7.69
N SER A 68 -0.86 -17.63 6.44
CA SER A 68 -1.05 -18.98 5.93
C SER A 68 0.14 -19.87 6.15
N ALA A 69 1.30 -19.29 6.49
CA ALA A 69 2.53 -20.05 6.66
C ALA A 69 2.57 -20.64 8.06
N LEU A 70 1.59 -21.48 8.36
CA LEU A 70 1.52 -22.13 9.65
C LEU A 70 2.39 -23.37 9.66
N PRO A 71 2.86 -23.79 10.87
CA PRO A 71 3.59 -25.04 10.96
C PRO A 71 2.80 -26.18 10.36
N GLY A 72 3.43 -26.97 9.54
CA GLY A 72 2.79 -28.09 8.90
C GLY A 72 2.11 -27.76 7.59
N GLN A 73 1.95 -26.50 7.26
CA GLN A 73 1.38 -26.13 5.99
C GLN A 73 2.44 -25.99 4.92
N LYS A 74 2.16 -26.51 3.80
CA LYS A 74 3.10 -26.48 2.70
C LYS A 74 2.70 -25.41 1.71
N PRO A 75 3.57 -24.46 1.43
CA PRO A 75 3.31 -23.55 0.33
C PRO A 75 3.34 -24.34 -0.99
N ARG A 76 2.59 -23.89 -1.91
CA ARG A 76 2.48 -24.57 -3.18
C ARG A 76 3.16 -23.83 -4.28
#